data_677146f8292c74aaa07aa3140ae7cf61
#
_entry.id   677146f8292c74aaa07aa3140ae7cf61
#
_cell.length_a   1.000
_cell.length_b   1.000
_cell.length_c   1.000
_cell.angle_alpha   90.00
_cell.angle_beta   90.00
_cell.angle_gamma   90.00
#
_symmetry.space_group_name_H-M   'P 1'
#
loop_
_entity.id
_entity.type
_entity.pdbx_description
1 polymer ?
#
loop_
_entity_poly.entity_id
_entity_poly.type
_entity_poly.pdbx_seq_one_letter_code
_entity_poly.pdbx_strand_id
1 'polypeptide(L)'
;MPSFVDPDRTVRASTDSPGALNPRLRDWAGRRVWLIGASSGIGEALGRALSARGARVALSARRAEPLEALARELGSAAVAVPLDVTDVASLQSACSVLTERWGAIDLVVWLAGDYRAMRADDFDLAQARRMLEINLLSVYNGLDVLLPVFLRQRSGGLALVSSVAGYRGLPKALAYGPGKAGLINLAESLYLDLRPQGIGVWLIDPGFVETPLTAQNDFRMPALISAEAAAEQIIRGFASGGFEMHFPKRFTWWMKLLRLLPARLYFKAVRAATGG
;
A
#
# COMPACT_ATOMS: atom_id res chain seq x y z
N MET A 1 -5.41 39.03 -17.74
CA MET A 1 -4.16 38.79 -17.02
C MET A 1 -4.28 37.46 -16.30
N PRO A 2 -3.54 36.43 -16.65
CA PRO A 2 -3.57 35.17 -15.91
C PRO A 2 -2.71 35.33 -14.67
N SER A 3 -3.27 34.98 -13.51
CA SER A 3 -2.62 34.99 -12.22
C SER A 3 -1.48 33.97 -12.19
N PHE A 4 -0.27 34.43 -11.99
CA PHE A 4 0.91 33.62 -11.73
C PHE A 4 0.67 32.75 -10.50
N VAL A 5 0.60 31.43 -10.69
CA VAL A 5 0.70 30.48 -9.59
C VAL A 5 2.17 30.40 -9.20
N ASP A 6 2.47 30.80 -7.99
CA ASP A 6 3.79 30.76 -7.37
C ASP A 6 4.34 29.31 -7.39
N PRO A 7 5.46 29.06 -8.10
CA PRO A 7 6.06 27.72 -8.14
C PRO A 7 6.76 27.32 -6.85
N ASP A 8 6.82 28.19 -5.84
CA ASP A 8 7.67 27.99 -4.65
C ASP A 8 6.88 27.57 -3.39
N ARG A 9 5.65 27.08 -3.54
CA ARG A 9 4.98 26.32 -2.48
C ARG A 9 5.55 24.90 -2.41
N THR A 10 6.85 24.77 -2.18
CA THR A 10 7.39 23.58 -1.55
C THR A 10 6.65 23.40 -0.23
N VAL A 11 5.82 22.37 -0.14
CA VAL A 11 5.20 21.95 1.11
C VAL A 11 6.36 21.69 2.08
N ARG A 12 6.68 22.70 2.90
CA ARG A 12 7.65 22.56 3.98
C ARG A 12 7.21 21.34 4.77
N ALA A 13 8.06 20.33 4.82
CA ALA A 13 7.92 19.26 5.78
C ALA A 13 7.66 19.92 7.13
N SER A 14 6.45 19.70 7.67
CA SER A 14 6.12 20.20 9.01
C SER A 14 7.19 19.67 9.93
N THR A 15 7.88 20.55 10.65
CA THR A 15 8.92 20.23 11.60
C THR A 15 8.50 19.04 12.42
N ASP A 16 9.21 17.91 12.22
CA ASP A 16 8.92 16.66 12.88
C ASP A 16 8.86 16.87 14.38
N SER A 17 7.73 16.55 14.99
CA SER A 17 7.65 16.48 16.44
C SER A 17 8.67 15.43 16.91
N PRO A 18 9.44 15.70 17.98
CA PRO A 18 10.39 14.74 18.51
C PRO A 18 9.72 13.36 18.71
N GLY A 19 10.27 12.31 18.07
CA GLY A 19 9.78 10.93 18.19
C GLY A 19 8.88 10.44 17.04
N ALA A 20 8.54 11.23 16.02
CA ALA A 20 7.85 10.72 14.84
C ALA A 20 8.85 10.03 13.89
N LEU A 21 8.54 8.79 13.48
CA LEU A 21 9.37 8.03 12.54
C LEU A 21 9.22 8.55 11.10
N ASN A 22 8.02 9.00 10.73
CA ASN A 22 7.69 9.53 9.42
C ASN A 22 7.03 10.92 9.52
N PRO A 23 7.01 11.72 8.42
CA PRO A 23 6.24 12.94 8.37
C PRO A 23 4.76 12.68 8.68
N ARG A 24 4.15 13.54 9.47
CA ARG A 24 2.71 13.46 9.78
C ARG A 24 1.91 14.08 8.65
N LEU A 25 1.14 13.26 7.94
CA LEU A 25 0.27 13.72 6.86
C LEU A 25 -1.15 13.95 7.41
N ARG A 26 -1.45 15.16 7.82
CA ARG A 26 -2.74 15.56 8.40
C ARG A 26 -3.59 16.37 7.42
N ASP A 27 -2.95 17.24 6.66
CA ASP A 27 -3.58 18.04 5.62
C ASP A 27 -3.41 17.37 4.26
N TRP A 28 -4.51 17.11 3.59
CA TRP A 28 -4.57 16.45 2.29
C TRP A 28 -4.90 17.44 1.15
N ALA A 29 -5.30 18.68 1.49
CA ALA A 29 -5.67 19.67 0.49
C ALA A 29 -4.56 19.92 -0.54
N GLY A 30 -4.85 19.65 -1.81
CA GLY A 30 -3.92 19.78 -2.92
C GLY A 30 -2.78 18.75 -2.97
N ARG A 31 -2.67 17.83 -2.02
CA ARG A 31 -1.62 16.81 -1.97
C ARG A 31 -1.81 15.79 -3.11
N ARG A 32 -0.72 15.50 -3.82
CA ARG A 32 -0.70 14.66 -5.03
C ARG A 32 -0.41 13.22 -4.62
N VAL A 33 -1.44 12.39 -4.62
CA VAL A 33 -1.39 11.00 -4.16
C VAL A 33 -1.61 10.04 -5.33
N TRP A 34 -0.69 9.12 -5.53
CA TRP A 34 -0.81 8.07 -6.53
C TRP A 34 -1.13 6.73 -5.87
N LEU A 35 -2.30 6.17 -6.19
CA LEU A 35 -2.79 4.90 -5.67
C LEU A 35 -2.62 3.80 -6.72
N ILE A 36 -1.71 2.87 -6.51
CA ILE A 36 -1.45 1.73 -7.40
C ILE A 36 -2.16 0.50 -6.87
N GLY A 37 -3.23 0.07 -7.55
CA GLY A 37 -4.18 -0.94 -7.09
C GLY A 37 -5.50 -0.34 -6.63
N ALA A 38 -6.01 0.68 -7.36
CA ALA A 38 -7.17 1.49 -6.95
C ALA A 38 -8.50 1.07 -7.60
N SER A 39 -8.56 -0.04 -8.35
CA SER A 39 -9.78 -0.44 -9.07
C SER A 39 -10.83 -1.14 -8.20
N SER A 40 -10.55 -1.41 -6.93
CA SER A 40 -11.47 -2.06 -5.99
C SER A 40 -10.93 -2.02 -4.56
N GLY A 41 -11.78 -2.39 -3.58
CA GLY A 41 -11.41 -2.66 -2.20
C GLY A 41 -10.74 -1.47 -1.51
N ILE A 42 -9.64 -1.72 -0.78
CA ILE A 42 -8.96 -0.68 0.01
C ILE A 42 -8.50 0.50 -0.87
N GLY A 43 -8.00 0.22 -2.09
CA GLY A 43 -7.50 1.27 -2.97
C GLY A 43 -8.59 2.21 -3.46
N GLU A 44 -9.74 1.69 -3.84
CA GLU A 44 -10.92 2.45 -4.21
C GLU A 44 -11.45 3.28 -3.04
N ALA A 45 -11.63 2.65 -1.87
CA ALA A 45 -12.10 3.34 -0.67
C ALA A 45 -11.13 4.45 -0.23
N LEU A 46 -9.82 4.20 -0.29
CA LEU A 46 -8.80 5.20 0.03
C LEU A 46 -8.81 6.37 -0.97
N GLY A 47 -9.02 6.08 -2.27
CA GLY A 47 -9.19 7.12 -3.29
C GLY A 47 -10.34 8.06 -2.99
N ARG A 48 -11.53 7.51 -2.63
CA ARG A 48 -12.69 8.29 -2.20
C ARG A 48 -12.39 9.13 -0.96
N ALA A 49 -11.80 8.51 0.06
CA ALA A 49 -11.54 9.16 1.33
C ALA A 49 -10.49 10.29 1.23
N LEU A 50 -9.46 10.14 0.40
CA LEU A 50 -8.45 11.16 0.15
C LEU A 50 -8.99 12.30 -0.73
N SER A 51 -9.75 11.98 -1.78
CA SER A 51 -10.40 12.99 -2.62
C SER A 51 -11.37 13.86 -1.84
N ALA A 52 -12.18 13.26 -0.96
CA ALA A 52 -13.09 13.98 -0.06
C ALA A 52 -12.36 14.92 0.92
N ARG A 53 -11.05 14.72 1.15
CA ARG A 53 -10.18 15.57 1.96
C ARG A 53 -9.37 16.57 1.13
N GLY A 54 -9.69 16.71 -0.15
CA GLY A 54 -9.07 17.68 -1.06
C GLY A 54 -7.76 17.24 -1.69
N ALA A 55 -7.36 15.96 -1.58
CA ALA A 55 -6.20 15.46 -2.29
C ALA A 55 -6.46 15.36 -3.80
N ARG A 56 -5.40 15.54 -4.59
CA ARG A 56 -5.37 15.16 -6.01
C ARG A 56 -4.97 13.68 -6.09
N VAL A 57 -5.82 12.83 -6.68
CA VAL A 57 -5.61 11.38 -6.67
C VAL A 57 -5.40 10.85 -8.08
N ALA A 58 -4.30 10.14 -8.31
CA ALA A 58 -4.13 9.29 -9.47
C ALA A 58 -4.50 7.85 -9.10
N LEU A 59 -5.33 7.24 -9.92
CA LEU A 59 -5.88 5.92 -9.71
C LEU A 59 -5.31 4.97 -10.77
N SER A 60 -4.55 3.97 -10.34
CA SER A 60 -3.91 3.02 -11.24
C SER A 60 -4.27 1.59 -10.91
N ALA A 61 -4.54 0.83 -11.94
CA ALA A 61 -4.68 -0.63 -11.98
C ALA A 61 -4.73 -1.07 -13.45
N ARG A 62 -4.77 -2.38 -13.72
CA ARG A 62 -4.81 -2.90 -15.10
C ARG A 62 -6.10 -2.58 -15.84
N ARG A 63 -7.25 -2.63 -15.17
CA ARG A 63 -8.56 -2.39 -15.77
C ARG A 63 -8.86 -0.89 -15.80
N ALA A 64 -8.98 -0.33 -16.99
CA ALA A 64 -9.26 1.11 -17.17
C ALA A 64 -10.68 1.50 -16.74
N GLU A 65 -11.68 0.73 -17.13
CA GLU A 65 -13.09 1.06 -16.91
C GLU A 65 -13.47 1.38 -15.45
N PRO A 66 -13.12 0.54 -14.43
CA PRO A 66 -13.40 0.89 -13.03
C PRO A 66 -12.67 2.14 -12.55
N LEU A 67 -11.43 2.37 -13.04
CA LEU A 67 -10.66 3.56 -12.68
C LEU A 67 -11.28 4.84 -13.27
N GLU A 68 -11.72 4.79 -14.52
CA GLU A 68 -12.37 5.92 -15.18
C GLU A 68 -13.73 6.24 -14.56
N ALA A 69 -14.49 5.21 -14.19
CA ALA A 69 -15.74 5.38 -13.47
C ALA A 69 -15.51 6.08 -12.12
N LEU A 70 -14.54 5.60 -11.34
CA LEU A 70 -14.17 6.21 -10.07
C LEU A 70 -13.62 7.64 -10.26
N ALA A 71 -12.75 7.88 -11.24
CA ALA A 71 -12.22 9.20 -11.51
C ALA A 71 -13.32 10.20 -11.91
N ARG A 72 -14.30 9.79 -12.72
CA ARG A 72 -15.47 10.62 -13.07
C ARG A 72 -16.31 10.97 -11.84
N GLU A 73 -16.52 10.02 -10.95
CA GLU A 73 -17.26 10.23 -9.71
C GLU A 73 -16.54 11.22 -8.79
N LEU A 74 -15.21 11.09 -8.65
CA LEU A 74 -14.39 11.95 -7.79
C LEU A 74 -14.13 13.35 -8.40
N GLY A 75 -14.46 13.54 -9.66
CA GLY A 75 -14.37 14.82 -10.36
C GLY A 75 -12.94 15.24 -10.72
N SER A 76 -12.73 16.55 -10.89
CA SER A 76 -11.48 17.12 -11.43
C SER A 76 -10.21 16.87 -10.57
N ALA A 77 -10.39 16.49 -9.32
CA ALA A 77 -9.28 16.17 -8.42
C ALA A 77 -8.69 14.76 -8.66
N ALA A 78 -9.39 13.91 -9.42
CA ALA A 78 -8.96 12.56 -9.71
C ALA A 78 -8.59 12.36 -11.19
N VAL A 79 -7.66 11.41 -11.43
CA VAL A 79 -7.27 10.99 -12.77
C VAL A 79 -7.07 9.48 -12.81
N ALA A 80 -7.64 8.82 -13.81
CA ALA A 80 -7.36 7.42 -14.09
C ALA A 80 -6.06 7.34 -14.93
N VAL A 81 -5.13 6.51 -14.48
CA VAL A 81 -3.86 6.22 -15.16
C VAL A 81 -3.69 4.70 -15.17
N PRO A 82 -4.33 3.99 -16.12
CA PRO A 82 -4.22 2.54 -16.19
C PRO A 82 -2.78 2.09 -16.41
N LEU A 83 -2.37 1.03 -15.70
CA LEU A 83 -1.04 0.44 -15.84
C LEU A 83 -1.02 -1.03 -15.41
N ASP A 84 -0.02 -1.78 -15.88
CA ASP A 84 0.35 -3.07 -15.34
C ASP A 84 1.63 -2.92 -14.51
N VAL A 85 1.56 -3.29 -13.23
CA VAL A 85 2.70 -3.21 -12.30
C VAL A 85 3.85 -4.15 -12.64
N THR A 86 3.59 -5.17 -13.48
CA THR A 86 4.61 -6.11 -13.94
C THR A 86 5.37 -5.60 -15.16
N ASP A 87 4.92 -4.51 -15.76
CA ASP A 87 5.55 -3.84 -16.91
C ASP A 87 6.19 -2.51 -16.49
N VAL A 88 7.51 -2.46 -16.50
CA VAL A 88 8.29 -1.25 -16.13
C VAL A 88 7.99 -0.09 -17.09
N ALA A 89 7.82 -0.35 -18.39
CA ALA A 89 7.51 0.71 -19.35
C ALA A 89 6.14 1.35 -19.09
N SER A 90 5.15 0.53 -18.68
CA SER A 90 3.83 1.02 -18.24
C SER A 90 3.94 1.92 -17.02
N LEU A 91 4.75 1.54 -16.02
CA LEU A 91 5.02 2.34 -14.83
C LEU A 91 5.75 3.66 -15.16
N GLN A 92 6.76 3.61 -16.04
CA GLN A 92 7.51 4.81 -16.48
C GLN A 92 6.58 5.80 -17.20
N SER A 93 5.74 5.32 -18.12
CA SER A 93 4.76 6.15 -18.83
C SER A 93 3.78 6.81 -17.86
N ALA A 94 3.23 6.04 -16.92
CA ALA A 94 2.31 6.56 -15.91
C ALA A 94 2.97 7.62 -15.01
N CYS A 95 4.20 7.38 -14.58
CA CYS A 95 4.97 8.32 -13.78
C CYS A 95 5.25 9.63 -14.53
N SER A 96 5.62 9.55 -15.83
CA SER A 96 5.83 10.73 -16.67
C SER A 96 4.57 11.57 -16.81
N VAL A 97 3.43 10.94 -17.12
CA VAL A 97 2.13 11.62 -17.19
C VAL A 97 1.80 12.36 -15.90
N LEU A 98 2.05 11.73 -14.73
CA LEU A 98 1.76 12.35 -13.45
C LEU A 98 2.73 13.47 -13.09
N THR A 99 4.01 13.32 -13.38
CA THR A 99 5.02 14.35 -13.12
C THR A 99 4.85 15.54 -14.03
N GLU A 100 4.49 15.35 -15.30
CA GLU A 100 4.15 16.44 -16.22
C GLU A 100 2.90 17.19 -15.78
N ARG A 101 1.85 16.47 -15.35
CA ARG A 101 0.57 17.05 -14.93
C ARG A 101 0.66 17.79 -13.60
N TRP A 102 1.45 17.30 -12.65
CA TRP A 102 1.46 17.77 -11.27
C TRP A 102 2.76 18.46 -10.84
N GLY A 103 3.82 18.33 -11.62
CA GLY A 103 5.16 18.83 -11.28
C GLY A 103 5.91 17.94 -10.27
N ALA A 104 5.21 17.23 -9.41
CA ALA A 104 5.77 16.32 -8.42
C ALA A 104 4.73 15.32 -7.91
N ILE A 105 5.17 14.30 -7.17
CA ILE A 105 4.32 13.30 -6.49
C ILE A 105 4.64 13.37 -4.99
N ASP A 106 3.61 13.56 -4.14
CA ASP A 106 3.81 13.70 -2.70
C ASP A 106 3.74 12.35 -1.97
N LEU A 107 2.92 11.42 -2.45
CA LEU A 107 2.76 10.10 -1.85
C LEU A 107 2.38 9.07 -2.92
N VAL A 108 3.05 7.94 -2.90
CA VAL A 108 2.63 6.73 -3.61
C VAL A 108 2.17 5.70 -2.60
N VAL A 109 0.97 5.14 -2.79
CA VAL A 109 0.49 4.01 -2.00
C VAL A 109 0.41 2.79 -2.91
N TRP A 110 1.22 1.79 -2.63
CA TRP A 110 1.30 0.55 -3.39
C TRP A 110 0.36 -0.50 -2.80
N LEU A 111 -0.85 -0.60 -3.37
CA LEU A 111 -1.90 -1.53 -2.94
C LEU A 111 -2.04 -2.73 -3.88
N ALA A 112 -1.36 -2.71 -5.03
CA ALA A 112 -1.43 -3.80 -5.99
C ALA A 112 -1.03 -5.12 -5.32
N GLY A 113 -1.84 -6.14 -5.52
CA GLY A 113 -1.62 -7.44 -4.93
C GLY A 113 -2.52 -8.49 -5.56
N ASP A 114 -2.09 -9.74 -5.45
CA ASP A 114 -2.84 -10.92 -5.86
C ASP A 114 -2.77 -11.96 -4.75
N TYR A 115 -3.87 -12.68 -4.56
CA TYR A 115 -3.94 -13.75 -3.56
C TYR A 115 -4.66 -14.96 -4.15
N ARG A 116 -4.10 -16.11 -3.94
CA ARG A 116 -4.73 -17.40 -4.12
C ARG A 116 -4.30 -18.33 -3.01
N ALA A 117 -5.27 -18.98 -2.39
CA ALA A 117 -4.98 -19.99 -1.39
C ALA A 117 -4.12 -21.09 -2.03
N MET A 118 -3.01 -21.46 -1.39
CA MET A 118 -2.10 -22.49 -1.90
C MET A 118 -1.49 -23.26 -0.74
N ARG A 119 -1.56 -24.59 -0.81
CA ARG A 119 -0.94 -25.53 0.12
C ARG A 119 0.19 -26.30 -0.56
N ALA A 120 0.96 -27.07 0.22
CA ALA A 120 2.04 -27.88 -0.31
C ALA A 120 1.56 -29.10 -1.13
N ASP A 121 0.37 -29.60 -0.81
CA ASP A 121 -0.31 -30.72 -1.50
C ASP A 121 -1.06 -30.27 -2.77
N ASP A 122 -1.26 -28.95 -2.95
CA ASP A 122 -1.90 -28.34 -4.11
C ASP A 122 -0.97 -27.22 -4.67
N PHE A 123 0.30 -27.52 -4.84
CA PHE A 123 1.30 -26.55 -5.27
C PHE A 123 1.27 -26.32 -6.78
N ASP A 124 1.03 -25.09 -7.19
CA ASP A 124 1.11 -24.61 -8.58
C ASP A 124 2.24 -23.59 -8.72
N LEU A 125 3.30 -23.97 -9.42
CA LEU A 125 4.47 -23.10 -9.64
C LEU A 125 4.12 -21.84 -10.45
N ALA A 126 3.23 -21.94 -11.45
CA ALA A 126 2.87 -20.80 -12.28
C ALA A 126 2.11 -19.76 -11.46
N GLN A 127 1.19 -20.18 -10.61
CA GLN A 127 0.48 -19.29 -9.70
C GLN A 127 1.39 -18.71 -8.61
N ALA A 128 2.31 -19.53 -8.05
CA ALA A 128 3.26 -19.06 -7.07
C ALA A 128 4.15 -17.95 -7.65
N ARG A 129 4.69 -18.13 -8.86
CA ARG A 129 5.47 -17.14 -9.60
C ARG A 129 4.66 -15.87 -9.83
N ARG A 130 3.42 -15.99 -10.31
CA ARG A 130 2.52 -14.84 -10.54
C ARG A 130 2.25 -14.06 -9.25
N MET A 131 1.97 -14.75 -8.14
CA MET A 131 1.76 -14.07 -6.85
C MET A 131 3.01 -13.33 -6.39
N LEU A 132 4.19 -13.92 -6.52
CA LEU A 132 5.45 -13.24 -6.17
C LEU A 132 5.74 -12.08 -7.10
N GLU A 133 5.49 -12.23 -8.39
CA GLU A 133 5.63 -11.16 -9.40
C GLU A 133 4.78 -9.95 -9.03
N ILE A 134 3.48 -10.14 -8.75
CA ILE A 134 2.57 -9.04 -8.45
C ILE A 134 2.78 -8.49 -7.03
N ASN A 135 2.99 -9.35 -6.01
CA ASN A 135 3.04 -8.90 -4.62
C ASN A 135 4.40 -8.36 -4.19
N LEU A 136 5.50 -8.76 -4.84
CA LEU A 136 6.86 -8.39 -4.43
C LEU A 136 7.66 -7.78 -5.56
N LEU A 137 7.88 -8.50 -6.67
CA LEU A 137 8.78 -8.03 -7.73
C LEU A 137 8.26 -6.77 -8.41
N SER A 138 6.95 -6.63 -8.57
CA SER A 138 6.35 -5.40 -9.11
C SER A 138 6.73 -4.14 -8.32
N VAL A 139 6.95 -4.26 -7.00
CA VAL A 139 7.40 -3.13 -6.19
C VAL A 139 8.81 -2.70 -6.57
N TYR A 140 9.71 -3.65 -6.89
CA TYR A 140 11.04 -3.30 -7.41
C TYR A 140 10.96 -2.59 -8.76
N ASN A 141 10.03 -3.01 -9.66
CA ASN A 141 9.75 -2.29 -10.90
C ASN A 141 9.31 -0.84 -10.60
N GLY A 142 8.45 -0.67 -9.59
CA GLY A 142 8.04 0.66 -9.12
C GLY A 142 9.19 1.47 -8.51
N LEU A 143 10.10 0.84 -7.76
CA LEU A 143 11.25 1.52 -7.18
C LEU A 143 12.21 2.04 -8.25
N ASP A 144 12.45 1.29 -9.32
CA ASP A 144 13.27 1.73 -10.46
C ASP A 144 12.77 3.06 -11.04
N VAL A 145 11.46 3.25 -11.08
CA VAL A 145 10.81 4.47 -11.61
C VAL A 145 10.70 5.57 -10.56
N LEU A 146 10.33 5.25 -9.33
CA LEU A 146 9.97 6.22 -8.29
C LEU A 146 11.16 6.77 -7.50
N LEU A 147 12.21 5.95 -7.25
CA LEU A 147 13.37 6.40 -6.49
C LEU A 147 14.07 7.61 -7.14
N PRO A 148 14.34 7.62 -8.47
CA PRO A 148 14.93 8.80 -9.11
C PRO A 148 14.05 10.07 -8.95
N VAL A 149 12.72 9.93 -8.93
CA VAL A 149 11.79 11.06 -8.73
C VAL A 149 11.89 11.59 -7.31
N PHE A 150 11.72 10.75 -6.29
CA PHE A 150 11.76 11.17 -4.90
C PHE A 150 13.12 11.72 -4.45
N LEU A 151 14.22 11.10 -4.91
CA LEU A 151 15.57 11.56 -4.61
C LEU A 151 15.86 12.94 -5.20
N ARG A 152 15.40 13.22 -6.43
CA ARG A 152 15.48 14.56 -7.02
C ARG A 152 14.60 15.57 -6.27
N GLN A 153 13.38 15.18 -5.90
CA GLN A 153 12.47 16.04 -5.13
C GLN A 153 12.97 16.31 -3.70
N ARG A 154 13.78 15.43 -3.11
CA ARG A 154 14.14 15.41 -1.69
C ARG A 154 12.92 15.49 -0.78
N SER A 155 11.81 14.96 -1.23
CA SER A 155 10.52 14.98 -0.53
C SER A 155 9.59 13.91 -1.12
N GLY A 156 8.47 13.68 -0.43
CA GLY A 156 7.48 12.69 -0.83
C GLY A 156 7.57 11.43 0.03
N GLY A 157 6.89 10.39 -0.41
CA GLY A 157 6.91 9.15 0.32
C GLY A 157 6.26 7.97 -0.38
N LEU A 158 6.59 6.80 0.13
CA LEU A 158 6.13 5.51 -0.36
C LEU A 158 5.47 4.71 0.77
N ALA A 159 4.24 4.27 0.57
CA ALA A 159 3.53 3.39 1.47
C ALA A 159 3.32 2.03 0.82
N LEU A 160 3.86 0.96 1.41
CA LEU A 160 3.74 -0.41 0.90
C LEU A 160 2.67 -1.18 1.67
N VAL A 161 1.70 -1.73 0.94
CA VAL A 161 0.63 -2.53 1.55
C VAL A 161 1.03 -4.00 1.55
N SER A 162 1.49 -4.45 2.72
CA SER A 162 1.76 -5.85 3.01
C SER A 162 0.51 -6.55 3.59
N SER A 163 0.66 -7.31 4.64
CA SER A 163 -0.42 -8.01 5.35
C SER A 163 0.12 -8.62 6.65
N VAL A 164 -0.75 -8.87 7.61
CA VAL A 164 -0.44 -9.73 8.76
C VAL A 164 0.04 -11.14 8.36
N ALA A 165 -0.31 -11.60 7.15
CA ALA A 165 0.19 -12.85 6.59
C ALA A 165 1.69 -12.83 6.30
N GLY A 166 2.31 -11.65 6.23
CA GLY A 166 3.76 -11.48 6.13
C GLY A 166 4.50 -11.59 7.46
N TYR A 167 3.82 -11.55 8.60
CA TYR A 167 4.49 -11.61 9.90
C TYR A 167 5.14 -12.97 10.18
N ARG A 168 4.47 -14.04 9.79
CA ARG A 168 4.95 -15.42 9.94
C ARG A 168 4.12 -16.38 9.10
N GLY A 169 4.67 -17.58 8.78
CA GLY A 169 4.02 -18.56 7.91
C GLY A 169 2.65 -19.00 8.40
N LEU A 170 1.64 -18.91 7.55
CA LEU A 170 0.25 -19.31 7.81
C LEU A 170 -0.18 -20.40 6.83
N PRO A 171 -1.15 -21.29 7.20
CA PRO A 171 -1.76 -22.21 6.27
C PRO A 171 -2.36 -21.49 5.05
N LYS A 172 -2.40 -22.17 3.90
CA LYS A 172 -2.92 -21.63 2.63
C LYS A 172 -2.20 -20.38 2.08
N ALA A 173 -1.06 -19.97 2.67
CA ALA A 173 -0.33 -18.76 2.30
C ALA A 173 1.06 -19.03 1.71
N LEU A 174 1.25 -20.19 1.07
CA LEU A 174 2.56 -20.71 0.66
C LEU A 174 3.36 -19.77 -0.25
N ALA A 175 2.72 -19.02 -1.13
CA ALA A 175 3.37 -17.99 -1.96
C ALA A 175 3.03 -16.56 -1.50
N TYR A 176 1.79 -16.33 -1.06
CA TYR A 176 1.34 -15.01 -0.60
C TYR A 176 2.11 -14.52 0.64
N GLY A 177 2.24 -15.39 1.66
CA GLY A 177 2.95 -15.08 2.89
C GLY A 177 4.40 -14.63 2.65
N PRO A 178 5.23 -15.40 1.94
CA PRO A 178 6.59 -15.01 1.57
C PRO A 178 6.66 -13.69 0.79
N GLY A 179 5.75 -13.45 -0.16
CA GLY A 179 5.68 -12.17 -0.88
C GLY A 179 5.42 -10.99 0.06
N LYS A 180 4.49 -11.13 0.99
CA LYS A 180 4.17 -10.09 1.98
C LYS A 180 5.25 -9.94 3.05
N ALA A 181 5.92 -11.02 3.46
CA ALA A 181 7.10 -10.96 4.34
C ALA A 181 8.26 -10.20 3.67
N GLY A 182 8.48 -10.44 2.37
CA GLY A 182 9.44 -9.68 1.57
C GLY A 182 9.16 -8.18 1.55
N LEU A 183 7.88 -7.78 1.44
CA LEU A 183 7.49 -6.36 1.50
C LEU A 183 7.75 -5.73 2.88
N ILE A 184 7.55 -6.46 3.98
CA ILE A 184 7.87 -5.97 5.32
C ILE A 184 9.37 -5.65 5.40
N ASN A 185 10.21 -6.60 5.03
CA ASN A 185 11.67 -6.42 5.05
C ASN A 185 12.12 -5.30 4.10
N LEU A 186 11.55 -5.25 2.89
CA LEU A 186 11.84 -4.18 1.92
C LEU A 186 11.48 -2.80 2.47
N ALA A 187 10.31 -2.66 3.11
CA ALA A 187 9.89 -1.38 3.69
C ALA A 187 10.83 -0.91 4.80
N GLU A 188 11.30 -1.84 5.65
CA GLU A 188 12.29 -1.55 6.71
C GLU A 188 13.62 -1.07 6.12
N SER A 189 14.12 -1.75 5.08
CA SER A 189 15.36 -1.37 4.38
C SER A 189 15.22 -0.01 3.69
N LEU A 190 14.12 0.21 2.97
CA LEU A 190 13.84 1.50 2.32
C LEU A 190 13.72 2.65 3.33
N TYR A 191 13.14 2.39 4.49
CA TYR A 191 13.03 3.40 5.54
C TYR A 191 14.41 3.86 6.02
N LEU A 192 15.34 2.91 6.25
CA LEU A 192 16.70 3.22 6.69
C LEU A 192 17.46 4.07 5.65
N ASP A 193 17.27 3.80 4.37
CA ASP A 193 17.97 4.48 3.29
C ASP A 193 17.34 5.85 2.92
N LEU A 194 16.01 5.94 2.94
CA LEU A 194 15.27 7.09 2.39
C LEU A 194 14.92 8.14 3.46
N ARG A 195 14.76 7.74 4.72
CA ARG A 195 14.42 8.70 5.79
C ARG A 195 15.46 9.80 5.97
N PRO A 196 16.78 9.53 5.91
CA PRO A 196 17.81 10.57 5.93
C PRO A 196 17.75 11.51 4.73
N GLN A 197 17.13 11.09 3.61
CA GLN A 197 16.94 11.90 2.40
C GLN A 197 15.65 12.76 2.43
N GLY A 198 14.90 12.74 3.55
CA GLY A 198 13.64 13.47 3.67
C GLY A 198 12.44 12.78 3.06
N ILE A 199 12.56 11.52 2.64
CA ILE A 199 11.50 10.73 2.01
C ILE A 199 10.88 9.81 3.07
N GLY A 200 9.53 9.84 3.19
CA GLY A 200 8.79 8.99 4.10
C GLY A 200 8.61 7.57 3.55
N VAL A 201 8.68 6.57 4.44
CA VAL A 201 8.34 5.18 4.09
C VAL A 201 7.40 4.61 5.14
N TRP A 202 6.25 4.12 4.70
CA TRP A 202 5.24 3.51 5.57
C TRP A 202 4.98 2.08 5.15
N LEU A 203 4.80 1.24 6.15
CA LEU A 203 4.34 -0.14 6.01
C LEU A 203 2.87 -0.21 6.45
N ILE A 204 2.02 -0.85 5.65
CA ILE A 204 0.61 -1.06 5.96
C ILE A 204 0.35 -2.56 6.00
N ASP A 205 -0.06 -3.06 7.16
CA ASP A 205 -0.32 -4.48 7.43
C ASP A 205 -1.79 -4.71 7.81
N PRO A 206 -2.69 -4.80 6.82
CA PRO A 206 -4.07 -5.16 7.09
C PRO A 206 -4.20 -6.59 7.60
N GLY A 207 -5.16 -6.80 8.50
CA GLY A 207 -5.79 -8.10 8.71
C GLY A 207 -6.83 -8.40 7.62
N PHE A 208 -7.98 -8.94 8.01
CA PHE A 208 -9.05 -9.21 7.06
C PHE A 208 -9.87 -7.95 6.76
N VAL A 209 -9.91 -7.59 5.47
CA VAL A 209 -10.69 -6.47 4.94
C VAL A 209 -11.61 -7.01 3.86
N GLU A 210 -12.87 -6.61 3.86
CA GLU A 210 -13.87 -6.99 2.88
C GLU A 210 -13.52 -6.40 1.50
N THR A 211 -13.05 -7.25 0.61
CA THR A 211 -12.57 -6.90 -0.73
C THR A 211 -12.77 -8.08 -1.67
N PRO A 212 -12.74 -7.88 -3.01
CA PRO A 212 -12.73 -8.99 -3.95
C PRO A 212 -11.59 -9.99 -3.71
N LEU A 213 -10.46 -9.53 -3.17
CA LEU A 213 -9.31 -10.39 -2.85
C LEU A 213 -9.64 -11.38 -1.72
N THR A 214 -10.35 -10.95 -0.69
CA THR A 214 -10.71 -11.78 0.46
C THR A 214 -12.02 -12.55 0.29
N ALA A 215 -12.85 -12.16 -0.69
CA ALA A 215 -14.12 -12.83 -0.99
C ALA A 215 -13.95 -14.31 -1.40
N GLN A 216 -12.76 -14.70 -1.86
CA GLN A 216 -12.43 -16.07 -2.21
C GLN A 216 -12.01 -16.96 -1.01
N ASN A 217 -11.96 -16.42 0.20
CA ASN A 217 -11.64 -17.20 1.39
C ASN A 217 -12.83 -18.11 1.77
N ASP A 218 -12.54 -19.35 2.04
CA ASP A 218 -13.50 -20.40 2.44
C ASP A 218 -13.56 -20.63 3.96
N PHE A 219 -13.02 -19.71 4.74
CA PHE A 219 -12.96 -19.79 6.20
C PHE A 219 -13.46 -18.52 6.88
N ARG A 220 -13.84 -18.63 8.15
CA ARG A 220 -14.22 -17.46 8.95
C ARG A 220 -13.05 -16.52 9.12
N MET A 221 -13.20 -15.27 8.68
CA MET A 221 -12.21 -14.21 8.79
C MET A 221 -12.37 -13.45 10.12
N PRO A 222 -11.42 -13.62 11.08
CA PRO A 222 -11.53 -12.92 12.37
C PRO A 222 -11.42 -11.42 12.21
N ALA A 223 -12.30 -10.70 12.90
CA ALA A 223 -12.27 -9.23 12.94
C ALA A 223 -12.30 -8.56 11.56
N LEU A 224 -13.04 -9.14 10.60
CA LEU A 224 -13.28 -8.54 9.28
C LEU A 224 -13.79 -7.10 9.43
N ILE A 225 -13.23 -6.18 8.65
CA ILE A 225 -13.65 -4.78 8.56
C ILE A 225 -13.94 -4.41 7.11
N SER A 226 -14.72 -3.36 6.89
CA SER A 226 -14.98 -2.86 5.52
C SER A 226 -13.75 -2.17 4.91
N ALA A 227 -13.77 -2.00 3.59
CA ALA A 227 -12.72 -1.28 2.87
C ALA A 227 -12.63 0.21 3.31
N GLU A 228 -13.78 0.84 3.59
CA GLU A 228 -13.87 2.21 4.08
C GLU A 228 -13.25 2.35 5.48
N ALA A 229 -13.56 1.41 6.38
CA ALA A 229 -12.94 1.38 7.70
C ALA A 229 -11.41 1.20 7.61
N ALA A 230 -10.93 0.38 6.67
CA ALA A 230 -9.49 0.22 6.41
C ALA A 230 -8.87 1.52 5.88
N ALA A 231 -9.52 2.21 4.92
CA ALA A 231 -9.06 3.49 4.40
C ALA A 231 -8.92 4.55 5.50
N GLU A 232 -9.91 4.64 6.42
CA GLU A 232 -9.84 5.54 7.56
C GLU A 232 -8.70 5.19 8.53
N GLN A 233 -8.41 3.90 8.77
CA GLN A 233 -7.25 3.48 9.56
C GLN A 233 -5.93 3.89 8.91
N ILE A 234 -5.82 3.80 7.59
CA ILE A 234 -4.64 4.22 6.82
C ILE A 234 -4.44 5.74 6.96
N ILE A 235 -5.49 6.53 6.78
CA ILE A 235 -5.43 8.01 6.92
C ILE A 235 -5.00 8.41 8.33
N ARG A 236 -5.57 7.78 9.38
CA ARG A 236 -5.14 8.00 10.76
C ARG A 236 -3.68 7.58 10.99
N GLY A 237 -3.25 6.51 10.34
CA GLY A 237 -1.87 6.04 10.38
C GLY A 237 -0.90 7.08 9.81
N PHE A 238 -1.20 7.66 8.67
CA PHE A 238 -0.42 8.78 8.10
C PHE A 238 -0.37 9.99 9.04
N ALA A 239 -1.48 10.33 9.68
CA ALA A 239 -1.55 11.45 10.64
C ALA A 239 -0.73 11.21 11.91
N SER A 240 -0.47 9.96 12.29
CA SER A 240 0.30 9.59 13.48
C SER A 240 1.80 9.79 13.32
N GLY A 241 2.32 9.68 12.10
CA GLY A 241 3.76 9.71 11.81
C GLY A 241 4.50 8.43 12.21
N GLY A 242 3.80 7.32 12.42
CA GLY A 242 4.40 5.99 12.65
C GLY A 242 4.96 5.36 11.38
N PHE A 243 5.79 4.33 11.54
CA PHE A 243 6.30 3.54 10.42
C PHE A 243 5.27 2.51 9.96
N GLU A 244 4.71 1.74 10.91
CA GLU A 244 3.80 0.64 10.62
C GLU A 244 2.36 0.97 11.01
N MET A 245 1.44 0.73 10.07
CA MET A 245 0.00 0.84 10.22
C MET A 245 -0.61 -0.55 10.15
N HIS A 246 -0.97 -1.15 11.28
CA HIS A 246 -1.63 -2.44 11.30
C HIS A 246 -3.04 -2.34 11.89
N PHE A 247 -4.01 -3.01 11.31
CA PHE A 247 -5.41 -2.96 11.70
C PHE A 247 -6.20 -4.20 11.25
N PRO A 248 -7.34 -4.53 11.92
CA PRO A 248 -7.82 -3.93 13.18
C PRO A 248 -6.96 -4.35 14.36
N LYS A 249 -6.66 -3.43 15.26
CA LYS A 249 -5.70 -3.62 16.38
C LYS A 249 -6.00 -4.86 17.23
N ARG A 250 -7.27 -5.15 17.52
CA ARG A 250 -7.70 -6.31 18.31
C ARG A 250 -7.24 -7.66 17.74
N PHE A 251 -7.07 -7.76 16.39
CA PHE A 251 -6.60 -8.96 15.72
C PHE A 251 -5.08 -8.91 15.50
N THR A 252 -4.59 -7.78 14.99
CA THR A 252 -3.19 -7.67 14.56
C THR A 252 -2.20 -7.69 15.74
N TRP A 253 -2.61 -7.27 16.95
CA TRP A 253 -1.80 -7.44 18.16
C TRP A 253 -1.59 -8.91 18.50
N TRP A 254 -2.61 -9.76 18.35
CA TRP A 254 -2.47 -11.20 18.53
C TRP A 254 -1.51 -11.80 17.51
N MET A 255 -1.57 -11.37 16.26
CA MET A 255 -0.65 -11.82 15.21
C MET A 255 0.80 -11.42 15.53
N LYS A 256 1.02 -10.22 16.05
CA LYS A 256 2.34 -9.77 16.49
C LYS A 256 2.85 -10.58 17.70
N LEU A 257 2.00 -10.87 18.66
CA LEU A 257 2.36 -11.72 19.79
C LEU A 257 2.72 -13.14 19.33
N LEU A 258 1.93 -13.73 18.44
CA LEU A 258 2.21 -15.03 17.85
C LEU A 258 3.56 -15.05 17.12
N ARG A 259 3.97 -13.96 16.48
CA ARG A 259 5.27 -13.83 15.80
C ARG A 259 6.44 -14.08 16.76
N LEU A 260 6.31 -13.70 18.03
CA LEU A 260 7.37 -13.81 19.05
C LEU A 260 7.52 -15.21 19.65
N LEU A 261 6.54 -16.10 19.43
CA LEU A 261 6.58 -17.43 20.02
C LEU A 261 7.72 -18.29 19.45
N PRO A 262 8.38 -19.13 20.23
CA PRO A 262 9.22 -20.20 19.72
C PRO A 262 8.46 -21.09 18.73
N ALA A 263 9.15 -21.65 17.74
CA ALA A 263 8.53 -22.38 16.60
C ALA A 263 7.54 -23.47 17.05
N ARG A 264 7.91 -24.26 18.08
CA ARG A 264 7.03 -25.33 18.59
C ARG A 264 5.68 -24.79 19.11
N LEU A 265 5.69 -23.70 19.85
CA LEU A 265 4.48 -23.07 20.41
C LEU A 265 3.67 -22.37 19.29
N TYR A 266 4.35 -21.72 18.37
CA TYR A 266 3.71 -21.09 17.23
C TYR A 266 2.93 -22.07 16.39
N PHE A 267 3.57 -23.16 15.95
CA PHE A 267 2.90 -24.16 15.12
C PHE A 267 1.74 -24.85 15.83
N LYS A 268 1.88 -25.11 17.15
CA LYS A 268 0.78 -25.65 17.96
C LYS A 268 -0.41 -24.67 18.02
N ALA A 269 -0.14 -23.38 18.26
CA ALA A 269 -1.17 -22.35 18.36
C ALA A 269 -1.88 -22.15 17.00
N VAL A 270 -1.12 -22.08 15.89
CA VAL A 270 -1.69 -21.91 14.55
C VAL A 270 -2.56 -23.11 14.17
N ARG A 271 -2.10 -24.35 14.39
CA ARG A 271 -2.92 -25.55 14.13
C ARG A 271 -4.21 -25.55 14.92
N ALA A 272 -4.15 -25.24 16.21
CA ALA A 272 -5.33 -25.16 17.05
C ALA A 272 -6.33 -24.10 16.58
N ALA A 273 -5.84 -22.95 16.06
CA ALA A 273 -6.69 -21.87 15.58
C ALA A 273 -7.26 -22.10 14.17
N THR A 274 -6.62 -22.93 13.34
CA THR A 274 -6.98 -23.13 11.94
C THR A 274 -7.56 -24.51 11.63
N GLY A 275 -7.68 -25.39 12.63
CA GLY A 275 -8.31 -26.72 12.49
C GLY A 275 -7.49 -27.74 11.69
N GLY A 276 -6.15 -27.55 11.61
CA GLY A 276 -5.26 -28.42 10.83
C GLY A 276 -4.15 -29.07 11.67
#